data_af7a9cc0436c0f77fb7aa987c90d8480
#
_entry.id   af7a9cc0436c0f77fb7aa987c90d8480
#
_cell.length_a   1.000
_cell.length_b   1.000
_cell.length_c   1.000
_cell.angle_alpha   90.00
_cell.angle_beta   90.00
_cell.angle_gamma   90.00
#
_symmetry.space_group_name_H-M   'P 1'
#
loop_
_entity.id
_entity.type
_entity.pdbx_description
1 polymer ?
#
loop_
_entity_poly.entity_id
_entity_poly.type
_entity_poly.pdbx_seq_one_letter_code
_entity_poly.pdbx_strand_id
1 'polypeptide(L)'
;MAAGMVFAAVFAAATPAAANAAPRADSAVQETVAATSTAYHFTAVPASGRLPCFGYYGTFKQGSYVMVVDWVHTSDECFGISTDRTIWHAWPNSGGWKKMGGNGLADDIAYAVDEGANGSKGVVVWVASSNKYWVQRYAPPLGWTGEWTLA
;
A
#
# COMPACT_ATOMS: atom_id res chain seq x y z
N MET A 1 46.05 -10.15 -49.06
CA MET A 1 44.73 -10.71 -48.68
C MET A 1 44.59 -10.61 -47.18
N ALA A 2 43.87 -9.62 -46.72
CA ALA A 2 43.64 -9.38 -45.27
C ALA A 2 42.19 -9.72 -44.97
N ALA A 3 41.96 -10.73 -44.11
CA ALA A 3 40.63 -11.15 -43.66
C ALA A 3 40.26 -10.31 -42.41
N GLY A 4 39.24 -9.49 -42.54
CA GLY A 4 38.65 -8.75 -41.43
C GLY A 4 37.67 -9.61 -40.61
N MET A 5 37.93 -9.77 -39.34
CA MET A 5 37.00 -10.36 -38.39
C MET A 5 36.02 -9.29 -37.92
N VAL A 6 34.71 -9.51 -38.18
CA VAL A 6 33.62 -8.71 -37.63
C VAL A 6 33.18 -9.35 -36.32
N PHE A 7 33.43 -8.64 -35.20
CA PHE A 7 32.84 -9.03 -33.89
C PHE A 7 31.43 -8.48 -33.79
N ALA A 8 30.44 -9.36 -33.76
CA ALA A 8 29.06 -9.01 -33.41
C ALA A 8 28.97 -8.89 -31.89
N ALA A 9 28.72 -7.71 -31.37
CA ALA A 9 28.42 -7.48 -29.97
C ALA A 9 26.93 -7.86 -29.70
N VAL A 10 26.74 -8.93 -28.97
CA VAL A 10 25.41 -9.31 -28.47
C VAL A 10 25.07 -8.46 -27.24
N PHE A 11 24.21 -7.48 -27.40
CA PHE A 11 23.65 -6.76 -26.26
C PHE A 11 22.59 -7.67 -25.58
N ALA A 12 22.94 -8.21 -24.42
CA ALA A 12 21.94 -8.84 -23.54
C ALA A 12 21.07 -7.73 -22.94
N ALA A 13 19.83 -7.61 -23.39
CA ALA A 13 18.85 -6.76 -22.76
C ALA A 13 18.50 -7.36 -21.38
N ALA A 14 18.90 -6.67 -20.33
CA ALA A 14 18.45 -7.00 -18.97
C ALA A 14 16.94 -6.71 -18.88
N THR A 15 16.14 -7.75 -18.76
CA THR A 15 14.71 -7.60 -18.43
C THR A 15 14.60 -7.04 -17.01
N PRO A 16 13.87 -5.94 -16.78
CA PRO A 16 13.62 -5.48 -15.42
C PRO A 16 12.85 -6.57 -14.67
N ALA A 17 13.38 -6.96 -13.50
CA ALA A 17 12.66 -7.86 -12.62
C ALA A 17 11.31 -7.21 -12.26
N ALA A 18 10.22 -7.90 -12.57
CA ALA A 18 8.90 -7.46 -12.17
C ALA A 18 8.87 -7.36 -10.64
N ALA A 19 8.59 -6.17 -10.12
CA ALA A 19 8.39 -5.98 -8.70
C ALA A 19 7.24 -6.88 -8.25
N ASN A 20 7.46 -7.71 -7.23
CA ASN A 20 6.42 -8.53 -6.63
C ASN A 20 5.43 -7.62 -5.92
N ALA A 21 4.40 -7.17 -6.64
CA ALA A 21 3.25 -6.50 -6.06
C ALA A 21 2.37 -7.52 -5.33
N ALA A 22 1.69 -7.08 -4.26
CA ALA A 22 0.73 -7.93 -3.57
C ALA A 22 -0.31 -8.50 -4.54
N PRO A 23 -0.70 -9.78 -4.42
CA PRO A 23 -1.86 -10.30 -5.10
C PRO A 23 -3.08 -9.49 -4.65
N ARG A 24 -3.67 -8.71 -5.57
CA ARG A 24 -4.87 -7.94 -5.26
C ARG A 24 -6.10 -8.82 -5.35
N ALA A 25 -7.00 -8.64 -4.38
CA ALA A 25 -8.38 -9.05 -4.60
C ALA A 25 -8.92 -8.23 -5.78
N ASP A 26 -9.31 -8.92 -6.85
CA ASP A 26 -9.85 -8.30 -8.05
C ASP A 26 -11.01 -7.37 -7.69
N SER A 27 -10.91 -6.10 -8.05
CA SER A 27 -11.95 -5.08 -7.86
C SER A 27 -13.17 -5.29 -8.77
N ALA A 28 -13.42 -6.51 -9.21
CA ALA A 28 -14.40 -6.86 -10.21
C ALA A 28 -15.67 -7.50 -9.64
N VAL A 29 -16.19 -6.99 -8.52
CA VAL A 29 -17.63 -7.15 -8.19
C VAL A 29 -18.07 -5.93 -7.40
N GLN A 30 -18.29 -4.81 -8.08
CA GLN A 30 -19.05 -3.73 -7.51
C GLN A 30 -20.49 -3.82 -8.05
N GLU A 31 -21.23 -4.74 -7.51
CA GLU A 31 -22.67 -4.78 -7.69
C GLU A 31 -23.31 -3.77 -6.74
N THR A 32 -24.11 -2.90 -7.31
CA THR A 32 -24.86 -1.83 -6.69
C THR A 32 -25.69 -2.32 -5.49
N VAL A 33 -25.11 -2.23 -4.30
CA VAL A 33 -25.87 -2.13 -3.05
C VAL A 33 -25.59 -0.75 -2.48
N ALA A 34 -26.64 0.04 -2.35
CA ALA A 34 -26.57 1.41 -1.89
C ALA A 34 -25.79 1.53 -0.57
N ALA A 35 -24.68 2.25 -0.65
CA ALA A 35 -24.05 3.04 0.39
C ALA A 35 -24.00 2.50 1.83
N THR A 36 -23.05 1.62 2.11
CA THR A 36 -22.38 1.52 3.43
C THR A 36 -21.11 0.68 3.36
N SER A 37 -20.46 0.56 2.22
CA SER A 37 -19.18 -0.13 2.12
C SER A 37 -18.05 0.88 1.99
N THR A 38 -17.03 0.73 2.79
CA THR A 38 -15.77 1.43 2.66
C THR A 38 -15.26 1.32 1.22
N ALA A 39 -15.08 2.46 0.58
CA ALA A 39 -14.47 2.53 -0.75
C ALA A 39 -12.97 2.80 -0.60
N TYR A 40 -12.15 2.17 -1.43
CA TYR A 40 -10.73 2.50 -1.50
C TYR A 40 -10.20 2.40 -2.92
N HIS A 41 -9.16 3.17 -3.20
CA HIS A 41 -8.45 3.10 -4.46
C HIS A 41 -6.94 3.13 -4.25
N PHE A 42 -6.20 2.66 -5.24
CA PHE A 42 -4.75 2.57 -5.20
C PHE A 42 -4.10 3.53 -6.19
N THR A 43 -3.02 4.16 -5.75
CA THR A 43 -2.12 4.92 -6.61
C THR A 43 -0.74 4.27 -6.59
N ALA A 44 -0.21 3.90 -7.76
CA ALA A 44 1.12 3.31 -7.85
C ALA A 44 2.18 4.32 -7.42
N VAL A 45 3.14 3.87 -6.63
CA VAL A 45 4.28 4.70 -6.23
C VAL A 45 5.18 4.95 -7.46
N PRO A 46 5.38 6.21 -7.86
CA PRO A 46 6.19 6.55 -9.04
C PRO A 46 7.67 6.22 -8.81
N ALA A 47 8.47 6.30 -9.88
CA ALA A 47 9.93 6.07 -9.82
C ALA A 47 10.65 7.01 -8.85
N SER A 48 10.12 8.23 -8.61
CA SER A 48 10.66 9.15 -7.60
C SER A 48 10.44 8.66 -6.16
N GLY A 49 9.58 7.68 -5.94
CA GLY A 49 9.12 7.23 -4.63
C GLY A 49 8.20 8.23 -3.92
N ARG A 50 8.03 9.45 -4.46
CA ARG A 50 7.33 10.54 -3.77
C ARG A 50 5.90 10.68 -4.23
N LEU A 51 4.95 10.65 -3.28
CA LEU A 51 3.53 10.72 -3.56
C LEU A 51 2.81 11.57 -2.50
N PRO A 52 1.87 12.48 -2.90
CA PRO A 52 1.08 13.25 -1.95
C PRO A 52 -0.19 12.51 -1.53
N CYS A 53 -0.64 12.76 -0.31
CA CYS A 53 -2.00 12.52 0.11
C CYS A 53 -2.48 13.64 1.04
N PHE A 54 -3.68 14.17 0.82
CA PHE A 54 -4.25 15.33 1.52
C PHE A 54 -3.28 16.53 1.60
N GLY A 55 -2.45 16.71 0.55
CA GLY A 55 -1.44 17.77 0.51
C GLY A 55 -0.11 17.43 1.21
N TYR A 56 0.00 16.32 1.90
CA TYR A 56 1.23 15.87 2.57
C TYR A 56 2.03 14.92 1.68
N TYR A 57 3.27 15.27 1.36
CA TYR A 57 4.16 14.41 0.59
C TYR A 57 4.82 13.36 1.50
N GLY A 58 4.78 12.09 1.06
CA GLY A 58 5.53 10.98 1.66
C GLY A 58 6.52 10.38 0.67
N THR A 59 7.47 9.58 1.17
CA THR A 59 8.40 8.79 0.35
C THR A 59 8.14 7.32 0.60
N PHE A 60 7.80 6.59 -0.46
CA PHE A 60 7.32 5.23 -0.38
C PHE A 60 8.17 4.28 -1.22
N LYS A 61 8.04 3.00 -0.93
CA LYS A 61 8.73 1.91 -1.61
C LYS A 61 8.26 1.84 -3.06
N GLN A 62 9.21 1.90 -4.00
CA GLN A 62 8.90 1.72 -5.43
C GLN A 62 8.31 0.32 -5.68
N GLY A 63 7.35 0.25 -6.59
CA GLY A 63 6.64 -0.98 -6.91
C GLY A 63 5.53 -1.37 -5.91
N SER A 64 5.33 -0.58 -4.84
CA SER A 64 4.17 -0.67 -3.96
C SER A 64 3.10 0.37 -4.36
N TYR A 65 2.05 0.44 -3.57
CA TYR A 65 0.95 1.38 -3.77
C TYR A 65 0.68 2.19 -2.50
N VAL A 66 0.16 3.39 -2.70
CA VAL A 66 -0.55 4.15 -1.67
C VAL A 66 -2.04 3.89 -1.88
N MET A 67 -2.70 3.44 -0.83
CA MET A 67 -4.15 3.25 -0.78
C MET A 67 -4.80 4.47 -0.15
N VAL A 68 -5.82 5.01 -0.78
CA VAL A 68 -6.72 6.03 -0.21
C VAL A 68 -8.03 5.36 0.13
N VAL A 69 -8.48 5.51 1.36
CA VAL A 69 -9.71 4.90 1.87
C VAL A 69 -10.70 5.99 2.23
N ASP A 70 -11.90 5.87 1.70
CA ASP A 70 -13.10 6.64 2.07
C ASP A 70 -13.86 5.80 3.12
N TRP A 71 -13.64 6.13 4.38
CA TRP A 71 -14.26 5.43 5.49
C TRP A 71 -15.71 5.90 5.68
N VAL A 72 -16.62 4.98 5.94
CA VAL A 72 -18.05 5.30 6.11
C VAL A 72 -18.32 6.15 7.35
N HIS A 73 -17.58 5.94 8.43
CA HIS A 73 -17.88 6.54 9.73
C HIS A 73 -16.79 7.47 10.27
N THR A 74 -15.68 7.60 9.58
CA THR A 74 -14.55 8.45 9.99
C THR A 74 -13.99 9.21 8.78
N SER A 75 -13.06 10.14 9.02
CA SER A 75 -12.38 10.85 7.93
C SER A 75 -11.58 9.89 7.05
N ASP A 76 -11.50 10.21 5.76
CA ASP A 76 -10.64 9.52 4.78
C ASP A 76 -9.21 9.39 5.28
N GLU A 77 -8.53 8.36 4.83
CA GLU A 77 -7.19 8.06 5.28
C GLU A 77 -6.37 7.43 4.16
N CYS A 78 -5.09 7.76 4.11
CA CYS A 78 -4.14 7.15 3.19
C CYS A 78 -3.19 6.23 3.93
N PHE A 79 -2.79 5.15 3.26
CA PHE A 79 -1.81 4.19 3.76
C PHE A 79 -0.73 3.93 2.72
N GLY A 80 0.53 3.86 3.15
CA GLY A 80 1.66 3.60 2.26
C GLY A 80 2.79 2.87 2.98
N ILE A 81 3.62 2.18 2.19
CA ILE A 81 4.80 1.47 2.68
C ILE A 81 6.03 2.30 2.37
N SER A 82 6.79 2.69 3.39
CA SER A 82 8.04 3.42 3.21
C SER A 82 9.16 2.51 2.70
N THR A 83 10.30 3.11 2.34
CA THR A 83 11.45 2.38 1.78
C THR A 83 12.08 1.39 2.78
N ASP A 84 11.92 1.62 4.07
CA ASP A 84 12.33 0.73 5.16
C ASP A 84 11.26 -0.32 5.53
N ARG A 85 10.21 -0.43 4.71
CA ARG A 85 9.07 -1.33 4.86
C ARG A 85 8.13 -1.03 6.02
N THR A 86 8.32 0.09 6.73
CA THR A 86 7.36 0.51 7.76
C THR A 86 6.07 1.06 7.14
N ILE A 87 4.96 0.90 7.84
CA ILE A 87 3.63 1.29 7.39
C ILE A 87 3.32 2.70 7.91
N TRP A 88 2.88 3.56 7.02
CA TRP A 88 2.56 4.96 7.31
C TRP A 88 1.15 5.29 6.87
N HIS A 89 0.52 6.22 7.57
CA HIS A 89 -0.80 6.73 7.24
C HIS A 89 -0.87 8.26 7.36
N ALA A 90 -1.84 8.85 6.66
CA ALA A 90 -2.17 10.27 6.75
C ALA A 90 -3.67 10.47 6.56
N TRP A 91 -4.21 11.52 7.17
CA TRP A 91 -5.61 11.92 7.06
C TRP A 91 -5.71 13.44 6.99
N PRO A 92 -6.86 14.03 6.61
CA PRO A 92 -7.06 15.47 6.61
C PRO A 92 -6.72 16.06 7.98
N ASN A 93 -5.88 17.10 7.99
CA ASN A 93 -5.39 17.78 9.18
C ASN A 93 -4.44 16.95 10.10
N SER A 94 -3.90 15.83 9.62
CA SER A 94 -2.91 15.05 10.37
C SER A 94 -1.58 15.78 10.59
N GLY A 95 -1.34 16.87 9.85
CA GLY A 95 -0.07 17.58 9.84
C GLY A 95 1.07 16.84 9.15
N GLY A 96 0.77 15.77 8.42
CA GLY A 96 1.72 14.95 7.68
C GLY A 96 1.54 13.46 7.89
N TRP A 97 2.34 12.68 7.20
CA TRP A 97 2.38 11.24 7.35
C TRP A 97 2.87 10.83 8.74
N LYS A 98 2.19 9.85 9.33
CA LYS A 98 2.52 9.28 10.64
C LYS A 98 2.84 7.80 10.49
N LYS A 99 3.89 7.34 11.15
CA LYS A 99 4.21 5.92 11.22
C LYS A 99 3.16 5.20 12.08
N MET A 100 2.62 4.11 11.58
CA MET A 100 1.72 3.27 12.36
C MET A 100 2.47 2.56 13.48
N GLY A 101 1.80 2.36 14.60
CA GLY A 101 2.37 1.70 15.77
C GLY A 101 2.77 0.24 15.51
N GLY A 102 3.54 -0.32 16.44
CA GLY A 102 4.05 -1.67 16.36
C GLY A 102 5.32 -1.79 15.50
N ASN A 103 5.77 -3.01 15.31
CA ASN A 103 7.00 -3.36 14.57
C ASN A 103 6.72 -4.04 13.22
N GLY A 104 5.50 -3.87 12.68
CA GLY A 104 5.10 -4.44 11.40
C GLY A 104 5.97 -3.91 10.25
N LEU A 105 6.42 -4.84 9.40
CA LEU A 105 7.11 -4.55 8.15
C LEU A 105 6.34 -5.19 6.99
N ALA A 106 6.02 -4.43 5.97
CA ALA A 106 5.22 -4.89 4.85
C ALA A 106 5.89 -4.61 3.51
N ASP A 107 5.38 -5.25 2.47
CA ASP A 107 5.85 -5.05 1.10
C ASP A 107 4.83 -4.29 0.25
N ASP A 108 3.55 -4.35 0.60
CA ASP A 108 2.49 -3.58 -0.05
C ASP A 108 1.26 -3.42 0.86
N ILE A 109 0.41 -2.43 0.55
CA ILE A 109 -0.93 -2.31 1.12
C ILE A 109 -1.87 -3.21 0.32
N ALA A 110 -2.67 -4.02 1.01
CA ALA A 110 -3.55 -4.99 0.36
C ALA A 110 -5.01 -4.50 0.23
N TYR A 111 -5.66 -4.18 1.33
CA TYR A 111 -7.05 -3.70 1.34
C TYR A 111 -7.39 -3.04 2.69
N ALA A 112 -8.56 -2.41 2.74
CA ALA A 112 -9.15 -1.86 3.96
C ALA A 112 -10.40 -2.63 4.36
N VAL A 113 -10.69 -2.68 5.65
CA VAL A 113 -11.88 -3.33 6.22
C VAL A 113 -12.59 -2.32 7.09
N ASP A 114 -13.88 -2.08 6.81
CA ASP A 114 -14.79 -1.38 7.71
C ASP A 114 -15.42 -2.41 8.66
N GLU A 115 -15.18 -2.26 9.94
CA GLU A 115 -15.56 -3.26 10.93
C GLU A 115 -16.86 -2.90 11.69
N GLY A 116 -17.45 -1.76 11.41
CA GLY A 116 -18.73 -1.43 12.00
C GLY A 116 -19.08 0.03 12.19
N ALA A 117 -20.35 0.26 12.51
CA ALA A 117 -20.94 1.59 12.67
C ALA A 117 -20.39 2.41 13.85
N ASN A 118 -19.61 1.80 14.74
CA ASN A 118 -18.89 2.50 15.81
C ASN A 118 -17.58 3.15 15.35
N GLY A 119 -17.23 3.06 14.04
CA GLY A 119 -15.99 3.57 13.48
C GLY A 119 -14.78 2.65 13.66
N SER A 120 -14.99 1.40 14.09
CA SER A 120 -13.93 0.36 14.02
C SER A 120 -13.58 0.09 12.57
N LYS A 121 -12.28 -0.06 12.29
CA LYS A 121 -11.76 -0.25 10.94
C LYS A 121 -10.43 -1.01 10.97
N GLY A 122 -9.99 -1.47 9.82
CA GLY A 122 -8.70 -2.17 9.73
C GLY A 122 -7.98 -1.88 8.42
N VAL A 123 -6.67 -1.90 8.45
CA VAL A 123 -5.82 -1.88 7.26
C VAL A 123 -5.07 -3.19 7.16
N VAL A 124 -5.09 -3.78 5.98
CA VAL A 124 -4.42 -5.04 5.69
C VAL A 124 -3.24 -4.81 4.77
N VAL A 125 -2.10 -5.38 5.15
CA VAL A 125 -0.84 -5.30 4.42
C VAL A 125 -0.38 -6.69 4.01
N TRP A 126 0.43 -6.76 2.97
CA TRP A 126 1.01 -8.00 2.48
C TRP A 126 2.52 -8.05 2.74
N VAL A 127 3.02 -9.25 3.10
CA VAL A 127 4.44 -9.53 3.34
C VAL A 127 4.92 -10.60 2.38
N ALA A 128 5.76 -10.22 1.42
CA ALA A 128 6.22 -11.08 0.33
C ALA A 128 6.97 -12.33 0.82
N SER A 129 7.85 -12.19 1.81
CA SER A 129 8.69 -13.28 2.30
C SER A 129 7.91 -14.45 2.91
N SER A 130 6.75 -14.17 3.47
CA SER A 130 5.86 -15.18 4.05
C SER A 130 4.63 -15.48 3.18
N ASN A 131 4.38 -14.65 2.17
CA ASN A 131 3.15 -14.62 1.38
C ASN A 131 1.88 -14.58 2.24
N LYS A 132 1.91 -13.77 3.30
CA LYS A 132 0.81 -13.63 4.26
C LYS A 132 0.31 -12.20 4.33
N TYR A 133 -0.95 -12.08 4.73
CA TYR A 133 -1.62 -10.83 5.01
C TYR A 133 -1.67 -10.59 6.52
N TRP A 134 -1.49 -9.33 6.91
CA TRP A 134 -1.51 -8.90 8.30
C TRP A 134 -2.42 -7.69 8.43
N VAL A 135 -3.20 -7.65 9.50
CA VAL A 135 -4.13 -6.57 9.78
C VAL A 135 -3.74 -5.82 11.06
N GLN A 136 -3.80 -4.49 11.01
CA GLN A 136 -3.87 -3.67 12.20
C GLN A 136 -5.26 -3.05 12.28
N ARG A 137 -5.84 -3.05 13.49
CA ARG A 137 -7.21 -2.60 13.75
C ARG A 137 -7.20 -1.24 14.45
N TYR A 138 -8.21 -0.46 14.13
CA TYR A 138 -8.56 0.76 14.85
C TYR A 138 -9.80 0.51 15.70
N ALA A 139 -9.73 0.85 16.98
CA ALA A 139 -10.83 0.66 17.93
C ALA A 139 -11.11 1.99 18.65
N PRO A 140 -12.21 2.70 18.35
CA PRO A 140 -12.59 3.90 19.07
C PRO A 140 -12.88 3.60 20.55
N PRO A 141 -12.51 4.49 21.48
CA PRO A 141 -11.74 5.72 21.30
C PRO A 141 -10.22 5.53 21.36
N LEU A 142 -9.73 4.30 21.45
CA LEU A 142 -8.33 3.97 21.71
C LEU A 142 -7.39 4.27 20.52
N GLY A 143 -7.93 4.30 19.29
CA GLY A 143 -7.14 4.50 18.09
C GLY A 143 -6.60 3.21 17.48
N TRP A 144 -5.53 3.32 16.68
CA TRP A 144 -4.83 2.18 16.10
C TRP A 144 -4.13 1.37 17.20
N THR A 145 -4.37 0.05 17.23
CA THR A 145 -3.92 -0.84 18.32
C THR A 145 -2.40 -0.96 18.42
N GLY A 146 -1.67 -0.70 17.35
CA GLY A 146 -0.22 -0.93 17.30
C GLY A 146 0.18 -2.41 17.18
N GLU A 147 -0.77 -3.33 17.09
CA GLU A 147 -0.53 -4.76 16.92
C GLU A 147 -0.91 -5.22 15.52
N TRP A 148 -0.05 -6.02 14.92
CA TRP A 148 -0.27 -6.66 13.62
C TRP A 148 -0.57 -8.14 13.84
N THR A 149 -1.75 -8.59 13.43
CA THR A 149 -2.19 -9.99 13.51
C THR A 149 -2.42 -10.56 12.12
N LEU A 150 -2.43 -11.88 11.97
CA LEU A 150 -2.81 -12.50 10.70
C LEU A 150 -4.25 -12.09 10.33
N ALA A 151 -4.44 -11.69 9.05
CA ALA A 151 -5.73 -11.32 8.48
C ALA A 151 -6.54 -12.53 8.03
#